data_7952c7cd4285f48f0db55f54db1c726e
#
_entry.id   7952c7cd4285f48f0db55f54db1c726e
#
_cell.length_a   1.000
_cell.length_b   1.000
_cell.length_c   1.000
_cell.angle_alpha   90.00
_cell.angle_beta   90.00
_cell.angle_gamma   90.00
#
_symmetry.space_group_name_H-M   'P 1'
#
loop_
_entity.id
_entity.type
_entity.pdbx_description
1 polymer ?
#
loop_
_entity_poly.entity_id
_entity_poly.type
_entity_poly.pdbx_seq_one_letter_code
_entity_poly.pdbx_strand_id
1 'polypeptide(L)'
;PALIVSTAAGMLVTRSGVQGAADEAVLGQLTNYPIALTLATGLLVTVALLPGIPAIPFLALAGVTGGTAFALNQRQQQEKKEEARVEEEKQSAPLPEEPIGAALQIDNIRLELGYGLLSLINNPSERRLTEQIKALRRQLATEMGFIMPAVRIQDNLQLPPNNYILRIKEIEAGNGELRPNMLLVMDPRGEEISLPGEATVEPTFGLPAMWVGEQHREEAMFRGFTVVDAPTVITTHLTEIVRDNMSELLSYSETQKLLDELDGGHQKLIADLVPNQINIGGIQRILQNLLGERVT
;
A
#
# COMPACT_ATOMS: atom_id res chain seq x y z
N PRO A 1 -27.57 57.66 -4.56
CA PRO A 1 -28.48 56.56 -4.20
C PRO A 1 -28.24 55.33 -5.14
N ALA A 2 -28.02 55.55 -6.46
CA ALA A 2 -27.89 54.46 -7.44
C ALA A 2 -26.67 53.55 -7.21
N LEU A 3 -25.53 54.09 -6.78
CA LEU A 3 -24.29 53.31 -6.49
C LEU A 3 -24.46 52.37 -5.28
N ILE A 4 -25.19 52.79 -4.25
CA ILE A 4 -25.45 51.99 -3.05
C ILE A 4 -26.36 50.81 -3.37
N VAL A 5 -27.36 51.01 -4.24
CA VAL A 5 -28.26 49.93 -4.67
C VAL A 5 -27.53 48.93 -5.57
N SER A 6 -26.63 49.40 -6.44
CA SER A 6 -25.84 48.52 -7.32
C SER A 6 -24.81 47.66 -6.55
N THR A 7 -24.17 48.24 -5.54
CA THR A 7 -23.25 47.46 -4.67
C THR A 7 -23.98 46.48 -3.77
N ALA A 8 -25.16 46.85 -3.24
CA ALA A 8 -26.02 45.98 -2.45
C ALA A 8 -26.57 44.80 -3.28
N ALA A 9 -26.96 45.05 -4.54
CA ALA A 9 -27.41 44.00 -5.46
C ALA A 9 -26.23 43.05 -5.84
N GLY A 10 -25.03 43.57 -6.07
CA GLY A 10 -23.84 42.79 -6.32
C GLY A 10 -23.46 41.89 -5.14
N MET A 11 -23.57 42.37 -3.90
CA MET A 11 -23.35 41.59 -2.70
C MET A 11 -24.39 40.47 -2.49
N LEU A 12 -25.64 40.72 -2.85
CA LEU A 12 -26.72 39.71 -2.75
C LEU A 12 -26.55 38.58 -3.74
N VAL A 13 -26.05 38.85 -4.94
CA VAL A 13 -25.78 37.81 -5.96
C VAL A 13 -24.57 36.96 -5.59
N THR A 14 -23.53 37.53 -4.98
CA THR A 14 -22.36 36.77 -4.51
C THR A 14 -22.63 35.94 -3.26
N ARG A 15 -23.66 36.30 -2.45
CA ARG A 15 -24.02 35.61 -1.21
C ARG A 15 -24.76 34.27 -1.44
N SER A 16 -25.31 34.03 -2.62
CA SER A 16 -26.08 32.80 -2.90
C SER A 16 -25.25 31.56 -3.19
N GLY A 17 -23.92 31.64 -3.23
CA GLY A 17 -23.04 30.56 -3.62
C GLY A 17 -22.09 30.02 -2.54
N VAL A 18 -22.01 30.62 -1.35
CA VAL A 18 -21.02 30.21 -0.35
C VAL A 18 -21.67 30.03 1.02
N GLN A 19 -21.70 28.80 1.51
CA GLN A 19 -22.06 28.50 2.90
C GLN A 19 -20.85 28.83 3.80
N GLY A 20 -20.86 30.00 4.40
CA GLY A 20 -19.86 30.53 5.32
C GLY A 20 -20.00 32.06 5.42
N ALA A 21 -19.57 32.68 6.51
CA ALA A 21 -19.56 34.13 6.61
C ALA A 21 -18.80 34.71 5.42
N ALA A 22 -19.47 35.54 4.61
CA ALA A 22 -18.89 36.13 3.39
C ALA A 22 -17.55 36.85 3.68
N ASP A 23 -17.40 37.34 4.88
CA ASP A 23 -16.23 38.04 5.40
C ASP A 23 -15.00 37.14 5.49
N GLU A 24 -15.14 35.86 5.93
CA GLU A 24 -14.02 34.87 5.99
C GLU A 24 -13.62 34.40 4.60
N ALA A 25 -14.57 34.20 3.69
CA ALA A 25 -14.27 33.75 2.33
C ALA A 25 -13.53 34.81 1.52
N VAL A 26 -13.93 36.10 1.64
CA VAL A 26 -13.28 37.24 0.97
C VAL A 26 -11.91 37.52 1.58
N LEU A 27 -11.79 37.49 2.91
CA LEU A 27 -10.49 37.64 3.58
C LEU A 27 -9.54 36.46 3.23
N GLY A 28 -10.02 35.21 3.17
CA GLY A 28 -9.24 34.05 2.78
C GLY A 28 -8.75 34.14 1.33
N GLN A 29 -9.57 34.61 0.40
CA GLN A 29 -9.18 34.83 -0.99
C GLN A 29 -8.15 35.96 -1.16
N LEU A 30 -8.31 37.08 -0.42
CA LEU A 30 -7.37 38.18 -0.46
C LEU A 30 -5.99 37.81 0.15
N THR A 31 -5.97 36.96 1.17
CA THR A 31 -4.69 36.47 1.78
C THR A 31 -3.94 35.48 0.89
N ASN A 32 -4.62 34.73 0.03
CA ASN A 32 -3.99 33.76 -0.86
C ASN A 32 -3.39 34.37 -2.14
N TYR A 33 -3.74 35.61 -2.48
CA TYR A 33 -3.24 36.26 -3.69
C TYR A 33 -2.61 37.64 -3.41
N PRO A 34 -1.40 37.72 -2.86
CA PRO A 34 -0.71 38.99 -2.55
C PRO A 34 -0.50 39.85 -3.80
N ILE A 35 -0.40 39.23 -4.99
CA ILE A 35 -0.27 39.94 -6.27
C ILE A 35 -1.54 40.82 -6.54
N ALA A 36 -2.72 40.35 -6.19
CA ALA A 36 -3.96 41.13 -6.35
C ALA A 36 -3.97 42.36 -5.46
N LEU A 37 -3.46 42.27 -4.23
CA LEU A 37 -3.32 43.38 -3.30
C LEU A 37 -2.28 44.41 -3.79
N THR A 38 -1.17 43.98 -4.38
CA THR A 38 -0.16 44.89 -4.94
C THR A 38 -0.70 45.66 -6.16
N LEU A 39 -1.45 44.97 -7.05
CA LEU A 39 -2.14 45.61 -8.19
C LEU A 39 -3.20 46.62 -7.75
N ALA A 40 -4.00 46.26 -6.74
CA ALA A 40 -5.00 47.14 -6.16
C ALA A 40 -4.36 48.41 -5.52
N THR A 41 -3.24 48.22 -4.82
CA THR A 41 -2.46 49.36 -4.27
C THR A 41 -1.95 50.28 -5.36
N GLY A 42 -1.39 49.76 -6.44
CA GLY A 42 -0.94 50.52 -7.60
C GLY A 42 -2.07 51.33 -8.25
N LEU A 43 -3.24 50.71 -8.41
CA LEU A 43 -4.43 51.38 -8.95
C LEU A 43 -4.91 52.51 -8.05
N LEU A 44 -4.97 52.30 -6.73
CA LEU A 44 -5.39 53.31 -5.76
C LEU A 44 -4.46 54.52 -5.74
N VAL A 45 -3.15 54.31 -5.84
CA VAL A 45 -2.16 55.41 -5.97
C VAL A 45 -2.37 56.17 -7.26
N THR A 46 -2.58 55.49 -8.40
CA THR A 46 -2.81 56.12 -9.68
C THR A 46 -4.08 57.02 -9.67
N VAL A 47 -5.15 56.50 -9.05
CA VAL A 47 -6.42 57.28 -8.89
C VAL A 47 -6.21 58.48 -7.97
N ALA A 48 -5.41 58.39 -6.91
CA ALA A 48 -5.12 59.50 -5.99
C ALA A 48 -4.34 60.66 -6.66
N LEU A 49 -3.64 60.41 -7.76
CA LEU A 49 -2.88 61.42 -8.52
C LEU A 49 -3.72 62.16 -9.56
N LEU A 50 -4.97 61.76 -9.80
CA LEU A 50 -5.84 62.44 -10.79
C LEU A 50 -6.39 63.77 -10.25
N PRO A 51 -6.27 64.85 -11.03
CA PRO A 51 -6.76 66.17 -10.62
C PRO A 51 -8.30 66.16 -10.46
N GLY A 52 -8.77 66.65 -9.30
CA GLY A 52 -10.21 66.71 -8.95
C GLY A 52 -10.71 65.60 -8.03
N ILE A 53 -9.87 64.64 -7.65
CA ILE A 53 -10.19 63.59 -6.69
C ILE A 53 -9.56 63.91 -5.32
N PRO A 54 -10.26 63.71 -4.19
CA PRO A 54 -9.68 63.91 -2.85
C PRO A 54 -8.61 62.83 -2.62
N ALA A 55 -7.32 63.20 -2.66
CA ALA A 55 -6.17 62.28 -2.59
C ALA A 55 -6.06 61.55 -1.24
N ILE A 56 -6.42 62.20 -0.12
CA ILE A 56 -6.18 61.67 1.23
C ILE A 56 -6.84 60.31 1.50
N PRO A 57 -8.14 60.06 1.19
CA PRO A 57 -8.77 58.77 1.45
C PRO A 57 -8.17 57.61 0.57
N PHE A 58 -7.79 57.92 -0.66
CA PHE A 58 -7.20 56.92 -1.56
C PHE A 58 -5.77 56.53 -1.15
N LEU A 59 -4.99 57.50 -0.70
CA LEU A 59 -3.63 57.25 -0.14
C LEU A 59 -3.68 56.48 1.17
N ALA A 60 -4.68 56.78 2.04
CA ALA A 60 -4.86 56.00 3.26
C ALA A 60 -5.20 54.52 2.97
N LEU A 61 -6.12 54.27 2.02
CA LEU A 61 -6.48 52.94 1.57
C LEU A 61 -5.29 52.23 0.91
N ALA A 62 -4.52 52.91 0.06
CA ALA A 62 -3.32 52.39 -0.56
C ALA A 62 -2.23 52.00 0.48
N GLY A 63 -2.12 52.80 1.55
CA GLY A 63 -1.20 52.48 2.65
C GLY A 63 -1.60 51.22 3.41
N VAL A 64 -2.89 51.04 3.69
CA VAL A 64 -3.38 49.81 4.37
C VAL A 64 -3.22 48.58 3.47
N THR A 65 -3.66 48.67 2.19
CA THR A 65 -3.56 47.51 1.25
C THR A 65 -2.10 47.18 0.91
N GLY A 66 -1.23 48.16 0.75
CA GLY A 66 0.18 47.99 0.49
C GLY A 66 0.92 47.39 1.72
N GLY A 67 0.59 47.86 2.94
CA GLY A 67 1.15 47.32 4.16
C GLY A 67 0.76 45.85 4.40
N THR A 68 -0.51 45.51 4.16
CA THR A 68 -0.98 44.11 4.26
C THR A 68 -0.35 43.23 3.18
N ALA A 69 -0.23 43.69 1.93
CA ALA A 69 0.44 42.97 0.86
C ALA A 69 1.90 42.69 1.18
N PHE A 70 2.63 43.66 1.74
CA PHE A 70 4.03 43.49 2.15
C PHE A 70 4.20 42.46 3.27
N ALA A 71 3.35 42.55 4.31
CA ALA A 71 3.38 41.62 5.43
C ALA A 71 3.08 40.18 5.00
N LEU A 72 2.08 39.99 4.11
CA LEU A 72 1.72 38.67 3.58
C LEU A 72 2.83 38.10 2.66
N ASN A 73 3.43 38.93 1.81
CA ASN A 73 4.52 38.48 0.95
C ASN A 73 5.76 38.07 1.76
N GLN A 74 6.03 38.77 2.86
CA GLN A 74 7.13 38.40 3.76
C GLN A 74 6.87 37.05 4.47
N ARG A 75 5.64 36.78 4.89
CA ARG A 75 5.24 35.50 5.47
C ARG A 75 5.35 34.36 4.46
N GLN A 76 4.82 34.51 3.26
CA GLN A 76 4.92 33.51 2.20
C GLN A 76 6.38 33.22 1.77
N GLN A 77 7.25 34.22 1.78
CA GLN A 77 8.69 33.99 1.53
C GLN A 77 9.36 33.23 2.69
N GLN A 78 8.93 33.44 3.92
CA GLN A 78 9.45 32.68 5.06
C GLN A 78 8.97 31.24 5.03
N GLU A 79 7.67 31.00 4.74
CA GLU A 79 7.11 29.66 4.59
C GLU A 79 7.79 28.87 3.46
N LYS A 80 7.97 29.49 2.29
CA LYS A 80 8.70 28.87 1.16
C LYS A 80 10.17 28.55 1.48
N LYS A 81 10.83 29.41 2.27
CA LYS A 81 12.22 29.14 2.73
C LYS A 81 12.28 28.02 3.75
N GLU A 82 11.28 27.94 4.62
CA GLU A 82 11.16 26.87 5.62
C GLU A 82 10.83 25.53 4.94
N GLU A 83 9.89 25.53 3.96
CA GLU A 83 9.58 24.35 3.14
C GLU A 83 10.80 23.89 2.32
N ALA A 84 11.50 24.81 1.67
CA ALA A 84 12.72 24.49 0.92
C ALA A 84 13.83 23.95 1.84
N ARG A 85 13.95 24.50 3.06
CA ARG A 85 14.91 24.02 4.04
C ARG A 85 14.55 22.63 4.59
N VAL A 86 13.28 22.38 4.81
CA VAL A 86 12.78 21.05 5.24
C VAL A 86 12.94 20.03 4.10
N GLU A 87 12.80 20.46 2.86
CA GLU A 87 13.00 19.60 1.68
C GLU A 87 14.49 19.33 1.43
N GLU A 88 15.37 20.31 1.61
CA GLU A 88 16.83 20.14 1.59
C GLU A 88 17.31 19.30 2.80
N GLU A 89 16.78 19.48 3.99
CA GLU A 89 17.07 18.65 5.16
C GLU A 89 16.57 17.20 4.95
N LYS A 90 15.46 16.97 4.26
CA LYS A 90 14.99 15.63 3.89
C LYS A 90 15.85 14.97 2.81
N GLN A 91 16.42 15.77 1.88
CA GLN A 91 17.31 15.25 0.83
C GLN A 91 18.76 15.09 1.31
N SER A 92 19.19 15.85 2.29
CA SER A 92 20.52 15.77 2.88
C SER A 92 20.59 14.99 4.21
N ALA A 93 19.43 14.55 4.74
CA ALA A 93 19.45 13.56 5.80
C ALA A 93 20.12 12.29 5.25
N PRO A 94 21.19 11.77 5.88
CA PRO A 94 21.68 10.45 5.55
C PRO A 94 20.46 9.53 5.61
N LEU A 95 20.25 8.71 4.56
CA LEU A 95 19.26 7.64 4.60
C LEU A 95 19.35 7.03 5.99
N PRO A 96 18.24 6.95 6.76
CA PRO A 96 18.31 6.35 8.09
C PRO A 96 19.01 5.01 7.87
N GLU A 97 20.20 4.86 8.45
CA GLU A 97 20.86 3.55 8.48
C GLU A 97 19.82 2.62 9.08
N GLU A 98 19.35 1.67 8.27
CA GLU A 98 18.44 0.65 8.78
C GLU A 98 19.12 0.08 10.05
N PRO A 99 18.43 0.09 11.19
CA PRO A 99 19.05 -0.40 12.41
C PRO A 99 19.62 -1.78 12.09
N ILE A 100 20.90 -2.00 12.40
CA ILE A 100 21.59 -3.28 12.15
C ILE A 100 20.74 -4.47 12.65
N GLY A 101 19.93 -4.24 13.69
CA GLY A 101 18.93 -5.18 14.17
C GLY A 101 17.82 -5.53 13.17
N ALA A 102 17.47 -4.63 12.24
CA ALA A 102 16.50 -4.96 11.18
C ALA A 102 17.13 -5.87 10.10
N ALA A 103 18.42 -5.67 9.82
CA ALA A 103 19.18 -6.55 8.92
C ALA A 103 19.43 -7.95 9.51
N LEU A 104 19.30 -8.11 10.83
CA LEU A 104 19.41 -9.38 11.53
C LEU A 104 18.06 -10.11 11.68
N GLN A 105 16.95 -9.50 11.28
CA GLN A 105 15.64 -10.16 11.31
C GLN A 105 15.56 -11.18 10.18
N ILE A 106 15.50 -12.46 10.57
CA ILE A 106 15.27 -13.56 9.66
C ILE A 106 13.81 -13.48 9.17
N ASP A 107 13.63 -13.37 7.86
CA ASP A 107 12.31 -13.42 7.26
C ASP A 107 11.72 -14.82 7.45
N ASN A 108 10.53 -14.90 8.04
CA ASN A 108 9.84 -16.18 8.24
C ASN A 108 9.47 -16.83 6.90
N ILE A 109 9.01 -16.00 5.95
CA ILE A 109 8.63 -16.44 4.60
C ILE A 109 9.17 -15.43 3.61
N ARG A 110 9.97 -15.89 2.64
CA ARG A 110 10.50 -15.06 1.57
C ARG A 110 10.19 -15.67 0.21
N LEU A 111 9.71 -14.85 -0.71
CA LEU A 111 9.51 -15.16 -2.12
C LEU A 111 10.51 -14.35 -2.95
N GLU A 112 11.48 -15.04 -3.53
CA GLU A 112 12.46 -14.44 -4.45
C GLU A 112 12.00 -14.65 -5.88
N LEU A 113 12.00 -13.58 -6.68
CA LEU A 113 11.54 -13.59 -8.07
C LEU A 113 12.65 -13.19 -9.01
N GLY A 114 12.81 -13.95 -10.09
CA GLY A 114 13.63 -13.53 -11.22
C GLY A 114 13.03 -12.29 -11.92
N TYR A 115 13.85 -11.52 -12.61
CA TYR A 115 13.46 -10.22 -13.17
C TYR A 115 12.27 -10.28 -14.16
N GLY A 116 12.09 -11.39 -14.87
CA GLY A 116 10.97 -11.61 -15.80
C GLY A 116 9.61 -11.73 -15.09
N LEU A 117 9.62 -12.09 -13.79
CA LEU A 117 8.41 -12.24 -12.97
C LEU A 117 7.99 -10.96 -12.25
N LEU A 118 8.79 -9.88 -12.32
CA LEU A 118 8.47 -8.62 -11.65
C LEU A 118 7.20 -7.94 -12.20
N SER A 119 6.81 -8.27 -13.42
CA SER A 119 5.53 -7.85 -14.01
C SER A 119 4.33 -8.29 -13.16
N LEU A 120 4.42 -9.43 -12.47
CA LEU A 120 3.35 -9.97 -11.62
C LEU A 120 3.08 -9.10 -10.37
N ILE A 121 4.01 -8.19 -10.02
CA ILE A 121 3.92 -7.31 -8.85
C ILE A 121 3.73 -5.84 -9.26
N ASN A 122 4.48 -5.39 -10.28
CA ASN A 122 4.61 -3.97 -10.64
C ASN A 122 3.46 -3.45 -11.50
N ASN A 123 2.67 -4.30 -12.12
CA ASN A 123 1.57 -3.88 -12.99
C ASN A 123 0.34 -3.49 -12.14
N PRO A 124 -0.13 -2.22 -12.19
CA PRO A 124 -1.29 -1.78 -11.39
C PRO A 124 -2.57 -2.57 -11.65
N SER A 125 -2.73 -3.08 -12.88
CA SER A 125 -3.85 -3.94 -13.27
C SER A 125 -3.68 -5.40 -12.85
N GLU A 126 -2.46 -5.81 -12.45
CA GLU A 126 -2.09 -7.20 -12.16
C GLU A 126 -1.51 -7.40 -10.75
N ARG A 127 -1.86 -6.56 -9.79
CA ARG A 127 -1.51 -6.79 -8.36
C ARG A 127 -2.12 -8.08 -7.79
N ARG A 128 -2.41 -9.03 -8.66
CA ARG A 128 -3.07 -10.30 -8.31
C ARG A 128 -2.25 -11.09 -7.30
N LEU A 129 -0.93 -11.17 -7.45
CA LEU A 129 -0.10 -11.97 -6.55
C LEU A 129 -0.16 -11.46 -5.11
N THR A 130 0.02 -10.17 -4.88
CA THR A 130 -0.05 -9.61 -3.52
C THR A 130 -1.44 -9.71 -2.90
N GLU A 131 -2.50 -9.53 -3.69
CA GLU A 131 -3.87 -9.69 -3.23
C GLU A 131 -4.22 -11.17 -2.96
N GLN A 132 -3.73 -12.10 -3.79
CA GLN A 132 -3.88 -13.53 -3.56
C GLN A 132 -3.16 -13.97 -2.28
N ILE A 133 -1.95 -13.47 -2.02
CA ILE A 133 -1.23 -13.76 -0.77
C ILE A 133 -1.98 -13.21 0.44
N LYS A 134 -2.59 -12.02 0.35
CA LYS A 134 -3.45 -11.50 1.42
C LYS A 134 -4.71 -12.35 1.64
N ALA A 135 -5.33 -12.81 0.55
CA ALA A 135 -6.49 -13.70 0.62
C ALA A 135 -6.10 -15.06 1.26
N LEU A 136 -4.96 -15.63 0.85
CA LEU A 136 -4.41 -16.84 1.43
C LEU A 136 -4.19 -16.73 2.94
N ARG A 137 -3.61 -15.62 3.41
CA ARG A 137 -3.41 -15.39 4.85
C ARG A 137 -4.73 -15.40 5.63
N ARG A 138 -5.79 -14.80 5.08
CA ARG A 138 -7.13 -14.82 5.69
C ARG A 138 -7.73 -16.22 5.67
N GLN A 139 -7.57 -16.92 4.57
CA GLN A 139 -8.08 -18.30 4.42
C GLN A 139 -7.43 -19.23 5.44
N LEU A 140 -6.10 -19.23 5.56
CA LEU A 140 -5.39 -20.06 6.53
C LEU A 140 -5.78 -19.71 7.98
N ALA A 141 -5.98 -18.43 8.28
CA ALA A 141 -6.46 -18.01 9.60
C ALA A 141 -7.86 -18.55 9.91
N THR A 142 -8.76 -18.59 8.91
CA THR A 142 -10.14 -19.08 9.09
C THR A 142 -10.21 -20.60 9.12
N GLU A 143 -9.45 -21.29 8.25
CA GLU A 143 -9.51 -22.74 8.10
C GLU A 143 -8.71 -23.49 9.19
N MET A 144 -7.53 -22.96 9.52
CA MET A 144 -6.56 -23.65 10.37
C MET A 144 -6.35 -22.96 11.74
N GLY A 145 -6.96 -21.78 11.96
CA GLY A 145 -6.66 -20.98 13.14
C GLY A 145 -5.18 -20.48 13.18
N PHE A 146 -4.47 -20.55 12.06
CA PHE A 146 -3.06 -20.23 11.95
C PHE A 146 -2.85 -18.83 11.35
N ILE A 147 -2.19 -17.96 12.12
CA ILE A 147 -1.82 -16.62 11.62
C ILE A 147 -0.51 -16.73 10.83
N MET A 148 -0.65 -16.80 9.50
CA MET A 148 0.50 -16.84 8.59
C MET A 148 1.33 -15.55 8.72
N PRO A 149 2.66 -15.63 8.94
CA PRO A 149 3.56 -14.48 8.92
C PRO A 149 3.50 -13.70 7.61
N ALA A 150 4.05 -12.47 7.61
CA ALA A 150 4.18 -11.69 6.40
C ALA A 150 5.13 -12.38 5.41
N VAL A 151 4.75 -12.38 4.12
CA VAL A 151 5.61 -12.84 3.04
C VAL A 151 6.40 -11.64 2.52
N ARG A 152 7.71 -11.70 2.61
CA ARG A 152 8.60 -10.74 1.99
C ARG A 152 8.83 -11.13 0.54
N ILE A 153 8.46 -10.26 -0.37
CA ILE A 153 8.68 -10.45 -1.80
C ILE A 153 9.86 -9.56 -2.20
N GLN A 154 10.85 -10.16 -2.87
CA GLN A 154 12.02 -9.42 -3.35
C GLN A 154 12.46 -9.95 -4.71
N ASP A 155 13.11 -9.09 -5.48
CA ASP A 155 13.79 -9.48 -6.70
C ASP A 155 15.14 -10.15 -6.39
N ASN A 156 15.49 -11.14 -7.22
CA ASN A 156 16.79 -11.79 -7.16
C ASN A 156 17.37 -11.89 -8.58
N LEU A 157 18.33 -11.01 -8.88
CA LEU A 157 18.99 -10.95 -10.19
C LEU A 157 19.92 -12.16 -10.46
N GLN A 158 20.20 -12.99 -9.47
CA GLN A 158 21.00 -14.21 -9.64
C GLN A 158 20.15 -15.38 -10.17
N LEU A 159 18.82 -15.27 -10.07
CA LEU A 159 17.91 -16.28 -10.60
C LEU A 159 17.72 -16.13 -12.11
N PRO A 160 17.46 -17.25 -12.82
CA PRO A 160 16.94 -17.16 -14.17
C PRO A 160 15.68 -16.30 -14.24
N PRO A 161 15.43 -15.61 -15.36
CA PRO A 161 14.40 -14.56 -15.45
C PRO A 161 13.01 -14.98 -15.00
N ASN A 162 12.62 -16.21 -15.30
CA ASN A 162 11.29 -16.74 -15.09
C ASN A 162 11.19 -17.72 -13.90
N ASN A 163 12.21 -17.76 -13.06
CA ASN A 163 12.25 -18.63 -11.90
C ASN A 163 11.89 -17.87 -10.63
N TYR A 164 11.34 -18.60 -9.67
CA TYR A 164 11.13 -18.13 -8.31
C TYR A 164 11.63 -19.15 -7.30
N ILE A 165 11.95 -18.66 -6.10
CA ILE A 165 12.30 -19.47 -4.94
C ILE A 165 11.43 -19.04 -3.76
N LEU A 166 10.90 -20.03 -3.04
CA LEU A 166 10.21 -19.86 -1.76
C LEU A 166 11.14 -20.32 -0.64
N ARG A 167 11.37 -19.44 0.33
CA ARG A 167 12.18 -19.74 1.51
C ARG A 167 11.37 -19.66 2.78
N ILE A 168 11.58 -20.61 3.66
CA ILE A 168 11.08 -20.60 5.03
C ILE A 168 12.28 -20.46 5.96
N LYS A 169 12.33 -19.39 6.74
CA LYS A 169 13.47 -19.08 7.65
C LYS A 169 14.82 -19.20 6.96
N GLU A 170 14.96 -18.58 5.78
CA GLU A 170 16.13 -18.57 4.91
C GLU A 170 16.46 -19.92 4.23
N ILE A 171 15.76 -20.99 4.56
CA ILE A 171 15.95 -22.30 3.92
C ILE A 171 15.05 -22.39 2.69
N GLU A 172 15.60 -22.83 1.56
CA GLU A 172 14.83 -23.08 0.36
C GLU A 172 13.83 -24.23 0.59
N ALA A 173 12.54 -23.89 0.50
CA ALA A 173 11.44 -24.83 0.69
C ALA A 173 10.78 -25.23 -0.64
N GLY A 174 10.95 -24.42 -1.68
CA GLY A 174 10.45 -24.73 -3.00
C GLY A 174 10.95 -23.76 -4.06
N ASN A 175 10.92 -24.17 -5.31
CA ASN A 175 11.24 -23.34 -6.46
C ASN A 175 10.38 -23.74 -7.66
N GLY A 176 10.38 -22.93 -8.69
CA GLY A 176 9.65 -23.22 -9.91
C GLY A 176 9.97 -22.25 -11.04
N GLU A 177 9.56 -22.64 -12.23
CA GLU A 177 9.65 -21.81 -13.43
C GLU A 177 8.25 -21.46 -13.93
N LEU A 178 8.04 -20.21 -14.32
CA LEU A 178 6.75 -19.69 -14.75
C LEU A 178 6.83 -19.01 -16.12
N ARG A 179 5.69 -18.88 -16.76
CA ARG A 179 5.51 -18.07 -17.97
C ARG A 179 4.48 -16.97 -17.67
N PRO A 180 4.89 -15.72 -17.39
CA PRO A 180 4.00 -14.66 -16.89
C PRO A 180 2.76 -14.40 -17.77
N ASN A 181 2.93 -14.54 -19.08
CA ASN A 181 1.87 -14.26 -20.07
C ASN A 181 1.20 -15.53 -20.65
N MET A 182 1.35 -16.64 -19.97
CA MET A 182 0.77 -17.92 -20.39
C MET A 182 -0.05 -18.51 -19.24
N LEU A 183 -0.85 -19.51 -19.59
CA LEU A 183 -1.68 -20.27 -18.67
C LEU A 183 -1.07 -21.66 -18.48
N LEU A 184 -1.04 -22.10 -17.24
CA LEU A 184 -0.69 -23.48 -16.91
C LEU A 184 -1.96 -24.32 -17.02
N VAL A 185 -1.90 -25.33 -17.87
CA VAL A 185 -3.00 -26.27 -18.09
C VAL A 185 -2.58 -27.64 -17.55
N MET A 186 -3.48 -28.29 -16.82
CA MET A 186 -3.28 -29.62 -16.23
C MET A 186 -4.52 -30.48 -16.50
N ASP A 187 -4.32 -31.75 -16.78
CA ASP A 187 -5.44 -32.70 -16.77
C ASP A 187 -5.63 -33.30 -15.37
N PRO A 188 -6.81 -33.15 -14.76
CA PRO A 188 -7.12 -33.74 -13.45
C PRO A 188 -6.98 -35.28 -13.42
N ARG A 189 -7.05 -35.92 -14.59
CA ARG A 189 -6.94 -37.38 -14.72
C ARG A 189 -5.52 -37.84 -15.02
N GLY A 190 -4.60 -36.86 -15.27
CA GLY A 190 -3.21 -37.16 -15.62
C GLY A 190 -3.02 -37.64 -17.06
N GLU A 191 -3.99 -37.40 -17.95
CA GLU A 191 -3.88 -37.75 -19.37
C GLU A 191 -2.99 -36.71 -20.12
N GLU A 192 -2.55 -37.08 -21.32
CA GLU A 192 -1.71 -36.22 -22.14
C GLU A 192 -2.49 -35.03 -22.69
N ILE A 193 -1.96 -33.81 -22.53
CA ILE A 193 -2.60 -32.58 -22.96
C ILE A 193 -2.34 -32.35 -24.46
N SER A 194 -3.37 -32.44 -25.25
CA SER A 194 -3.27 -32.25 -26.70
C SER A 194 -3.60 -30.81 -27.14
N LEU A 195 -2.86 -29.84 -26.57
CA LEU A 195 -2.94 -28.42 -26.93
C LEU A 195 -1.57 -27.92 -27.40
N PRO A 196 -1.52 -26.88 -28.24
CA PRO A 196 -0.24 -26.28 -28.62
C PRO A 196 0.35 -25.51 -27.45
N GLY A 197 1.50 -25.93 -26.96
CA GLY A 197 2.14 -25.33 -25.80
C GLY A 197 3.49 -25.92 -25.48
N GLU A 198 4.06 -25.46 -24.37
CA GLU A 198 5.36 -25.90 -23.82
C GLU A 198 5.10 -26.88 -22.67
N ALA A 199 5.54 -28.14 -22.82
CA ALA A 199 5.38 -29.13 -21.77
C ALA A 199 6.22 -28.76 -20.55
N THR A 200 5.67 -28.94 -19.36
CA THR A 200 6.30 -28.63 -18.09
C THR A 200 5.76 -29.55 -16.99
N VAL A 201 6.27 -29.34 -15.79
CA VAL A 201 5.80 -30.01 -14.56
C VAL A 201 5.30 -28.94 -13.61
N GLU A 202 4.13 -29.13 -13.07
CA GLU A 202 3.55 -28.23 -12.07
C GLU A 202 4.39 -28.31 -10.76
N PRO A 203 4.84 -27.18 -10.22
CA PRO A 203 5.84 -27.19 -9.15
C PRO A 203 5.33 -27.65 -7.77
N THR A 204 4.02 -27.65 -7.53
CA THR A 204 3.45 -28.00 -6.22
C THR A 204 3.33 -29.50 -6.02
N PHE A 205 2.74 -30.19 -6.99
CA PHE A 205 2.39 -31.62 -6.88
C PHE A 205 3.19 -32.49 -7.85
N GLY A 206 4.04 -31.88 -8.70
CA GLY A 206 4.81 -32.60 -9.70
C GLY A 206 3.98 -33.18 -10.82
N LEU A 207 2.80 -32.66 -11.10
CA LEU A 207 1.90 -33.16 -12.13
C LEU A 207 2.36 -32.72 -13.53
N PRO A 208 2.16 -33.57 -14.56
CA PRO A 208 2.36 -33.15 -15.95
C PRO A 208 1.47 -31.96 -16.28
N ALA A 209 2.05 -30.93 -16.86
CA ALA A 209 1.36 -29.69 -17.17
C ALA A 209 1.89 -29.10 -18.49
N MET A 210 1.19 -28.12 -19.01
CA MET A 210 1.57 -27.45 -20.26
C MET A 210 1.31 -25.95 -20.14
N TRP A 211 2.31 -25.14 -20.51
CA TRP A 211 2.11 -23.71 -20.71
C TRP A 211 1.49 -23.45 -22.07
N VAL A 212 0.30 -22.82 -22.08
CA VAL A 212 -0.44 -22.48 -23.29
C VAL A 212 -0.73 -20.99 -23.35
N GLY A 213 -0.88 -20.46 -24.57
CA GLY A 213 -1.25 -19.06 -24.72
C GLY A 213 -2.69 -18.79 -24.29
N GLU A 214 -2.96 -17.55 -23.88
CA GLU A 214 -4.28 -17.09 -23.39
C GLU A 214 -5.44 -17.40 -24.36
N GLN A 215 -5.17 -17.41 -25.68
CA GLN A 215 -6.14 -17.73 -26.72
C GLN A 215 -6.73 -19.14 -26.61
N HIS A 216 -6.07 -20.06 -25.93
CA HIS A 216 -6.52 -21.45 -25.74
C HIS A 216 -7.25 -21.69 -24.41
N ARG A 217 -7.52 -20.63 -23.64
CA ARG A 217 -8.20 -20.73 -22.34
C ARG A 217 -9.55 -21.43 -22.44
N GLU A 218 -10.41 -20.95 -23.36
CA GLU A 218 -11.75 -21.48 -23.51
C GLU A 218 -11.73 -22.94 -24.01
N GLU A 219 -10.84 -23.26 -24.94
CA GLU A 219 -10.67 -24.62 -25.44
C GLU A 219 -10.21 -25.59 -24.35
N ALA A 220 -9.23 -25.18 -23.54
CA ALA A 220 -8.72 -25.97 -22.42
C ALA A 220 -9.82 -26.23 -21.38
N MET A 221 -10.59 -25.20 -21.03
CA MET A 221 -11.71 -25.33 -20.09
C MET A 221 -12.83 -26.21 -20.64
N PHE A 222 -13.15 -26.08 -21.93
CA PHE A 222 -14.16 -26.91 -22.58
C PHE A 222 -13.77 -28.39 -22.60
N ARG A 223 -12.50 -28.70 -22.74
CA ARG A 223 -11.98 -30.08 -22.67
C ARG A 223 -11.91 -30.64 -21.22
N GLY A 224 -12.26 -29.82 -20.21
CA GLY A 224 -12.26 -30.21 -18.80
C GLY A 224 -10.91 -30.13 -18.12
N PHE A 225 -9.94 -29.45 -18.72
CA PHE A 225 -8.63 -29.21 -18.10
C PHE A 225 -8.71 -28.14 -17.01
N THR A 226 -7.85 -28.24 -15.99
CA THR A 226 -7.63 -27.18 -15.02
C THR A 226 -6.71 -26.13 -15.64
N VAL A 227 -7.14 -24.86 -15.62
CA VAL A 227 -6.43 -23.74 -16.23
C VAL A 227 -6.15 -22.69 -15.16
N VAL A 228 -4.87 -22.40 -14.90
CA VAL A 228 -4.43 -21.42 -13.88
C VAL A 228 -3.44 -20.43 -14.47
N ASP A 229 -3.42 -19.23 -13.92
CA ASP A 229 -2.45 -18.20 -14.28
C ASP A 229 -1.18 -18.30 -13.40
N ALA A 230 -0.11 -17.64 -13.82
CA ALA A 230 1.18 -17.69 -13.11
C ALA A 230 1.11 -17.23 -11.64
N PRO A 231 0.37 -16.15 -11.26
CA PRO A 231 0.18 -15.81 -9.87
C PRO A 231 -0.49 -16.91 -9.03
N THR A 232 -1.46 -17.60 -9.61
CA THR A 232 -2.17 -18.70 -8.94
C THR A 232 -1.23 -19.88 -8.71
N VAL A 233 -0.35 -20.20 -9.65
CA VAL A 233 0.66 -21.27 -9.48
C VAL A 233 1.55 -20.96 -8.26
N ILE A 234 2.11 -19.73 -8.17
CA ILE A 234 2.92 -19.33 -7.01
C ILE A 234 2.12 -19.44 -5.72
N THR A 235 0.88 -18.95 -5.71
CA THR A 235 0.04 -18.90 -4.49
C THR A 235 -0.34 -20.30 -4.04
N THR A 236 -0.61 -21.22 -4.97
CA THR A 236 -0.87 -22.64 -4.65
C THR A 236 0.37 -23.29 -4.06
N HIS A 237 1.54 -23.10 -4.68
CA HIS A 237 2.80 -23.65 -4.17
C HIS A 237 3.15 -23.07 -2.79
N LEU A 238 3.01 -21.76 -2.60
CA LEU A 238 3.18 -21.11 -1.31
C LEU A 238 2.23 -21.68 -0.26
N THR A 239 0.97 -21.98 -0.64
CA THR A 239 -0.03 -22.55 0.28
C THR A 239 0.44 -23.90 0.83
N GLU A 240 0.86 -24.79 -0.04
CA GLU A 240 1.31 -26.12 0.38
C GLU A 240 2.60 -26.05 1.20
N ILE A 241 3.58 -25.24 0.78
CA ILE A 241 4.82 -25.02 1.55
C ILE A 241 4.51 -24.47 2.94
N VAL A 242 3.59 -23.50 3.05
CA VAL A 242 3.20 -22.96 4.36
C VAL A 242 2.49 -24.01 5.20
N ARG A 243 1.59 -24.81 4.61
CA ARG A 243 0.89 -25.90 5.32
C ARG A 243 1.85 -26.94 5.87
N ASP A 244 2.86 -27.33 5.09
CA ASP A 244 3.86 -28.32 5.50
C ASP A 244 4.79 -27.77 6.60
N ASN A 245 4.97 -26.44 6.67
CA ASN A 245 5.87 -25.80 7.62
C ASN A 245 5.14 -24.99 8.72
N MET A 246 3.80 -25.12 8.89
CA MET A 246 3.05 -24.34 9.87
C MET A 246 3.58 -24.50 11.31
N SER A 247 3.98 -25.72 11.70
CA SER A 247 4.57 -25.96 13.01
C SER A 247 5.85 -25.16 13.24
N GLU A 248 6.70 -25.05 12.24
CA GLU A 248 7.93 -24.29 12.34
C GLU A 248 7.71 -22.77 12.29
N LEU A 249 6.69 -22.35 11.54
CA LEU A 249 6.34 -20.93 11.41
C LEU A 249 5.67 -20.36 12.67
N LEU A 250 5.09 -21.19 13.53
CA LEU A 250 4.50 -20.74 14.79
C LEU A 250 5.61 -20.39 15.79
N SER A 251 5.96 -19.13 15.87
CA SER A 251 6.94 -18.60 16.82
C SER A 251 6.36 -18.36 18.21
N TYR A 252 7.23 -18.14 19.19
CA TYR A 252 6.83 -17.75 20.55
C TYR A 252 6.01 -16.44 20.54
N SER A 253 6.42 -15.47 19.74
CA SER A 253 5.72 -14.18 19.64
C SER A 253 4.33 -14.31 19.00
N GLU A 254 4.15 -15.20 18.01
CA GLU A 254 2.85 -15.48 17.42
C GLU A 254 1.95 -16.21 18.42
N THR A 255 2.49 -17.15 19.17
CA THR A 255 1.75 -17.84 20.25
C THR A 255 1.27 -16.84 21.32
N GLN A 256 2.14 -15.91 21.73
CA GLN A 256 1.77 -14.85 22.66
C GLN A 256 0.62 -14.00 22.11
N LYS A 257 0.71 -13.54 20.86
CA LYS A 257 -0.36 -12.75 20.22
C LYS A 257 -1.69 -13.51 20.18
N LEU A 258 -1.65 -14.79 19.80
CA LEU A 258 -2.87 -15.63 19.81
C LEU A 258 -3.53 -15.67 21.20
N LEU A 259 -2.74 -15.76 22.27
CA LEU A 259 -3.25 -15.75 23.64
C LEU A 259 -3.80 -14.37 24.05
N ASP A 260 -3.14 -13.30 23.62
CA ASP A 260 -3.53 -11.92 23.92
C ASP A 260 -4.82 -11.51 23.17
N GLU A 261 -5.08 -12.09 22.00
CA GLU A 261 -6.26 -11.82 21.16
C GLU A 261 -7.51 -12.62 21.59
N LEU A 262 -7.39 -13.53 22.54
CA LEU A 262 -8.53 -14.30 23.03
C LEU A 262 -9.53 -13.43 23.80
N ASP A 263 -10.81 -13.73 23.63
CA ASP A 263 -11.90 -13.01 24.28
C ASP A 263 -11.77 -12.98 25.80
N GLY A 264 -12.24 -11.89 26.42
CA GLY A 264 -12.11 -11.65 27.87
C GLY A 264 -12.64 -12.79 28.78
N GLY A 265 -13.55 -13.65 28.29
CA GLY A 265 -14.01 -14.84 28.98
C GLY A 265 -12.93 -15.91 29.14
N HIS A 266 -12.03 -16.03 28.19
CA HIS A 266 -10.92 -17.00 28.17
C HIS A 266 -9.66 -16.46 28.84
N GLN A 267 -9.50 -15.14 28.92
CA GLN A 267 -8.33 -14.52 29.57
C GLN A 267 -8.16 -14.90 31.04
N LYS A 268 -9.27 -15.08 31.77
CA LYS A 268 -9.21 -15.58 33.15
C LYS A 268 -8.62 -17.00 33.24
N LEU A 269 -9.06 -17.90 32.35
CA LEU A 269 -8.51 -19.24 32.25
C LEU A 269 -7.04 -19.26 31.95
N ILE A 270 -6.62 -18.39 31.02
CA ILE A 270 -5.21 -18.25 30.66
C ILE A 270 -4.40 -17.74 31.86
N ALA A 271 -4.89 -16.70 32.56
CA ALA A 271 -4.19 -16.15 33.74
C ALA A 271 -4.05 -17.20 34.88
N ASP A 272 -4.95 -18.15 35.01
CA ASP A 272 -4.84 -19.24 35.95
C ASP A 272 -3.85 -20.32 35.53
N LEU A 273 -3.68 -20.51 34.21
CA LEU A 273 -2.77 -21.51 33.63
C LEU A 273 -1.35 -21.00 33.42
N VAL A 274 -1.20 -19.76 32.93
CA VAL A 274 0.08 -19.17 32.54
C VAL A 274 0.47 -18.09 33.55
N PRO A 275 1.66 -18.08 34.13
CA PRO A 275 2.74 -19.07 33.93
C PRO A 275 2.70 -20.25 34.92
N ASN A 276 1.70 -20.33 35.82
CA ASN A 276 1.71 -21.18 37.01
C ASN A 276 1.75 -22.69 36.71
N GLN A 277 1.00 -23.14 35.70
CA GLN A 277 0.90 -24.56 35.35
C GLN A 277 1.67 -24.88 34.08
N ILE A 278 1.65 -23.97 33.08
CA ILE A 278 2.35 -24.11 31.82
C ILE A 278 2.89 -22.75 31.38
N ASN A 279 4.08 -22.70 30.84
CA ASN A 279 4.61 -21.49 30.22
C ASN A 279 4.22 -21.39 28.74
N ILE A 280 4.36 -20.22 28.15
CA ILE A 280 4.01 -19.96 26.75
C ILE A 280 4.76 -20.90 25.79
N GLY A 281 6.03 -21.22 26.08
CA GLY A 281 6.80 -22.20 25.28
C GLY A 281 6.24 -23.62 25.33
N GLY A 282 5.59 -24.00 26.45
CA GLY A 282 4.84 -25.24 26.55
C GLY A 282 3.59 -25.25 25.69
N ILE A 283 2.83 -24.15 25.72
CA ILE A 283 1.65 -23.95 24.85
C ILE A 283 2.08 -23.96 23.39
N GLN A 284 3.15 -23.24 23.03
CA GLN A 284 3.71 -23.22 21.67
C GLN A 284 3.97 -24.66 21.17
N ARG A 285 4.65 -25.49 21.97
CA ARG A 285 4.93 -26.88 21.58
C ARG A 285 3.67 -27.71 21.35
N ILE A 286 2.64 -27.53 22.19
CA ILE A 286 1.36 -28.21 22.02
C ILE A 286 0.72 -27.78 20.69
N LEU A 287 0.64 -26.47 20.44
CA LEU A 287 0.09 -25.95 19.19
C LEU A 287 0.90 -26.37 17.96
N GLN A 288 2.24 -26.40 18.07
CA GLN A 288 3.11 -26.89 17.00
C GLN A 288 2.85 -28.36 16.67
N ASN A 289 2.65 -29.22 17.67
CA ASN A 289 2.30 -30.62 17.46
C ASN A 289 0.93 -30.77 16.79
N LEU A 290 -0.07 -30.02 17.24
CA LEU A 290 -1.41 -30.03 16.64
C LEU A 290 -1.37 -29.58 15.17
N LEU A 291 -0.63 -28.51 14.86
CA LEU A 291 -0.44 -28.01 13.48
C LEU A 291 0.32 -29.04 12.63
N GLY A 292 1.31 -29.74 13.19
CA GLY A 292 2.04 -30.82 12.50
C GLY A 292 1.15 -32.00 12.15
N GLU A 293 0.14 -32.30 12.98
CA GLU A 293 -0.89 -33.31 12.71
C GLU A 293 -2.07 -32.78 11.89
N ARG A 294 -2.01 -31.50 11.44
CA ARG A 294 -3.07 -30.80 10.72
C ARG A 294 -4.41 -30.77 11.48
N VAL A 295 -4.35 -30.72 12.80
CA VAL A 295 -5.52 -30.50 13.66
C VAL A 295 -5.77 -28.99 13.76
N THR A 296 -7.00 -28.59 13.43
CA THR A 296 -7.45 -27.18 13.45
C THR A 296 -8.03 -26.80 14.81
#